data_22cefb082aceec487504eb2880a139d7
#
_entry.id   22cefb082aceec487504eb2880a139d7
#
_cell.length_a   1.000
_cell.length_b   1.000
_cell.length_c   1.000
_cell.angle_alpha   90.00
_cell.angle_beta   90.00
_cell.angle_gamma   90.00
#
_symmetry.space_group_name_H-M   'P 1'
#
loop_
_entity.id
_entity.type
_entity.pdbx_description
1 polymer ?
#
loop_
_entity_poly.entity_id
_entity_poly.type
_entity_poly.pdbx_seq_one_letter_code
_entity_poly.pdbx_strand_id
1 'polypeptide(L)'
;VVLIILDDVRWDSLGAAGNATVRTPRIDELAREGIRFEQARVTTAICMVSRATLLTGQYMSRHGITEFGRAIAPEPFAHTYPALLRRAGYWTGYVGKYGIGRPRPDDFDVLRAYEGAHWMDGSSGERIHVTEKNARDAIEFLQARPKGKPFALTVGFFAPHAEDNAPEQYLPQDWSARLYEGVTIPPPLRGDPDYLAALPPFLSNE
;
A
#
# COMPACT_ATOMS: atom_id res chain seq x y z
N VAL A 1 -9.37 -9.04 11.45
CA VAL A 1 -8.03 -8.50 11.13
C VAL A 1 -8.16 -7.51 9.99
N VAL A 2 -7.46 -6.36 10.07
CA VAL A 2 -7.31 -5.41 8.96
C VAL A 2 -5.82 -5.17 8.77
N LEU A 3 -5.33 -5.34 7.54
CA LEU A 3 -3.98 -4.99 7.13
C LEU A 3 -4.06 -3.83 6.15
N ILE A 4 -3.46 -2.69 6.51
CA ILE A 4 -3.37 -1.52 5.64
C ILE A 4 -1.93 -1.39 5.15
N ILE A 5 -1.75 -1.30 3.84
CA ILE A 5 -0.45 -1.15 3.19
C ILE A 5 -0.46 0.18 2.45
N LEU A 6 0.51 1.04 2.75
CA LEU A 6 0.75 2.29 2.03
C LEU A 6 1.94 2.08 1.10
N ASP A 7 1.79 2.47 -0.17
CA ASP A 7 2.85 2.28 -1.16
C ASP A 7 3.76 3.50 -1.23
N ASP A 8 5.06 3.28 -1.29
CA ASP A 8 6.11 4.31 -1.36
C ASP A 8 6.09 5.36 -0.23
N VAL A 9 5.50 5.04 0.91
CA VAL A 9 5.56 5.90 2.09
C VAL A 9 6.90 5.73 2.79
N ARG A 10 7.68 6.82 2.83
CA ARG A 10 8.93 6.85 3.58
C ARG A 10 8.66 6.73 5.09
N TRP A 11 9.53 6.04 5.80
CA TRP A 11 9.36 5.69 7.22
C TRP A 11 9.13 6.91 8.15
N ASP A 12 9.66 8.08 7.79
CA ASP A 12 9.57 9.34 8.55
C ASP A 12 8.48 10.29 8.03
N SER A 13 7.57 9.83 7.15
CA SER A 13 6.50 10.66 6.59
C SER A 13 5.29 10.85 7.51
N LEU A 14 5.18 10.08 8.59
CA LEU A 14 4.02 10.13 9.49
C LEU A 14 4.29 11.01 10.71
N GLY A 15 3.27 11.68 11.24
CA GLY A 15 3.35 12.45 12.48
C GLY A 15 3.87 11.61 13.64
N ALA A 16 3.36 10.38 13.81
CA ALA A 16 3.83 9.43 14.81
C ALA A 16 5.32 9.04 14.67
N ALA A 17 5.91 9.25 13.49
CA ALA A 17 7.34 9.04 13.24
C ALA A 17 8.19 10.31 13.46
N GLY A 18 7.57 11.41 13.90
CA GLY A 18 8.24 12.69 14.18
C GLY A 18 8.16 13.71 13.04
N ASN A 19 7.38 13.47 11.99
CA ASN A 19 7.20 14.45 10.93
C ASN A 19 6.36 15.64 11.44
N ALA A 20 6.99 16.82 11.48
CA ALA A 20 6.33 18.04 11.97
C ALA A 20 5.44 18.73 10.91
N THR A 21 5.62 18.37 9.63
CA THR A 21 4.91 19.00 8.50
C THR A 21 3.65 18.23 8.13
N VAL A 22 3.79 16.93 7.90
CA VAL A 22 2.69 16.08 7.45
C VAL A 22 1.77 15.74 8.61
N ARG A 23 0.47 15.97 8.42
CA ARG A 23 -0.56 15.72 9.44
C ARG A 23 -1.25 14.38 9.19
N THR A 24 -1.06 13.43 10.10
CA THR A 24 -1.65 12.08 10.03
C THR A 24 -2.42 11.72 11.30
N PRO A 25 -3.42 12.55 11.72
CA PRO A 25 -3.99 12.47 13.08
C PRO A 25 -4.59 11.11 13.41
N ARG A 26 -5.20 10.40 12.45
CA ARG A 26 -5.79 9.08 12.68
C ARG A 26 -4.76 7.96 12.76
N ILE A 27 -3.68 8.08 12.00
CA ILE A 27 -2.56 7.12 12.10
C ILE A 27 -1.80 7.38 13.39
N ASP A 28 -1.63 8.63 13.78
CA ASP A 28 -0.97 9.02 15.03
C ASP A 28 -1.78 8.56 16.26
N GLU A 29 -3.11 8.64 16.21
CA GLU A 29 -4.01 8.09 17.22
C GLU A 29 -3.84 6.57 17.34
N LEU A 30 -3.83 5.86 16.21
CA LEU A 30 -3.62 4.41 16.18
C LEU A 30 -2.25 4.03 16.75
N ALA A 31 -1.20 4.79 16.44
CA ALA A 31 0.14 4.56 16.97
C ALA A 31 0.20 4.79 18.50
N ARG A 32 -0.55 5.78 19.02
CA ARG A 32 -0.63 6.09 20.45
C ARG A 32 -1.41 5.03 21.23
N GLU A 33 -2.42 4.43 20.62
CA GLU A 33 -3.28 3.40 21.25
C GLU A 33 -2.77 1.98 21.05
N GLY A 34 -1.87 1.78 20.11
CA GLY A 34 -1.32 0.48 19.72
C GLY A 34 0.17 0.34 20.00
N ILE A 35 0.83 -0.40 19.13
CA ILE A 35 2.28 -0.66 19.17
C ILE A 35 2.90 -0.15 17.88
N ARG A 36 3.92 0.72 17.99
CA ARG A 36 4.75 1.17 16.87
C ARG A 36 6.08 0.43 16.86
N PHE A 37 6.37 -0.24 15.75
CA PHE A 37 7.64 -0.95 15.55
C PHE A 37 8.67 -0.01 14.91
N GLU A 38 9.60 0.52 15.70
CA GLU A 38 10.61 1.47 15.23
C GLU A 38 11.72 0.85 14.38
N GLN A 39 11.95 -0.44 14.51
CA GLN A 39 12.99 -1.16 13.80
C GLN A 39 12.47 -2.15 12.75
N ALA A 40 11.21 -1.96 12.30
CA ALA A 40 10.68 -2.76 11.20
C ALA A 40 11.48 -2.52 9.90
N ARG A 41 11.74 -3.58 9.16
CA ARG A 41 12.50 -3.53 7.90
C ARG A 41 11.75 -4.26 6.80
N VAL A 42 11.72 -3.67 5.61
CA VAL A 42 11.30 -4.38 4.39
C VAL A 42 12.48 -5.19 3.90
N THR A 43 12.26 -6.46 3.60
CA THR A 43 13.36 -7.34 3.15
C THR A 43 13.83 -7.03 1.73
N THR A 44 12.90 -6.57 0.88
CA THR A 44 13.18 -6.10 -0.49
C THR A 44 12.22 -4.95 -0.78
N ALA A 45 12.75 -3.76 -0.98
CA ALA A 45 11.99 -2.51 -1.17
C ALA A 45 11.50 -2.35 -2.62
N ILE A 46 10.82 -3.37 -3.14
CA ILE A 46 10.12 -3.38 -4.42
C ILE A 46 8.68 -3.79 -4.13
N CYS A 47 7.69 -3.02 -4.59
CA CYS A 47 6.28 -3.17 -4.24
C CYS A 47 5.78 -4.62 -4.40
N MET A 48 5.97 -5.25 -5.56
CA MET A 48 5.52 -6.63 -5.81
C MET A 48 6.21 -7.65 -4.89
N VAL A 49 7.52 -7.51 -4.67
CA VAL A 49 8.30 -8.43 -3.84
C VAL A 49 7.91 -8.31 -2.37
N SER A 50 7.80 -7.08 -1.88
CA SER A 50 7.35 -6.79 -0.51
C SER A 50 5.93 -7.32 -0.27
N ARG A 51 5.00 -7.10 -1.21
CA ARG A 51 3.63 -7.60 -1.11
C ARG A 51 3.56 -9.12 -1.17
N ALA A 52 4.36 -9.77 -2.02
CA ALA A 52 4.49 -11.23 -2.04
C ALA A 52 5.05 -11.77 -0.72
N THR A 53 6.06 -11.09 -0.15
CA THR A 53 6.60 -11.42 1.17
C THR A 53 5.52 -11.30 2.26
N LEU A 54 4.74 -10.22 2.25
CA LEU A 54 3.63 -10.02 3.20
C LEU A 54 2.56 -11.12 3.07
N LEU A 55 2.16 -11.47 1.85
CA LEU A 55 1.13 -12.50 1.64
C LEU A 55 1.61 -13.90 2.02
N THR A 56 2.84 -14.25 1.68
CA THR A 56 3.37 -15.62 1.83
C THR A 56 4.10 -15.86 3.15
N GLY A 57 4.55 -14.80 3.83
CA GLY A 57 5.46 -14.93 4.98
C GLY A 57 6.86 -15.42 4.60
N GLN A 58 7.24 -15.37 3.31
CA GLN A 58 8.49 -15.90 2.78
C GLN A 58 9.36 -14.79 2.20
N TYR A 59 10.67 -14.98 2.23
CA TYR A 59 11.61 -14.12 1.52
C TYR A 59 11.53 -14.31 0.00
N MET A 60 11.97 -13.30 -0.76
CA MET A 60 12.00 -13.32 -2.23
C MET A 60 12.64 -14.57 -2.80
N SER A 61 13.77 -15.02 -2.22
CA SER A 61 14.47 -16.25 -2.63
C SER A 61 13.62 -17.52 -2.50
N ARG A 62 12.58 -17.50 -1.67
CA ARG A 62 11.68 -18.64 -1.44
C ARG A 62 10.40 -18.53 -2.26
N HIS A 63 9.71 -17.38 -2.27
CA HIS A 63 8.48 -17.22 -3.05
C HIS A 63 8.73 -17.02 -4.55
N GLY A 64 9.93 -16.63 -4.97
CA GLY A 64 10.36 -16.55 -6.37
C GLY A 64 9.63 -15.50 -7.22
N ILE A 65 8.94 -14.52 -6.61
CA ILE A 65 8.35 -13.38 -7.32
C ILE A 65 9.44 -12.32 -7.50
N THR A 66 10.01 -12.26 -8.70
CA THR A 66 11.14 -11.39 -9.06
C THR A 66 10.87 -10.51 -10.26
N GLU A 67 9.72 -10.71 -10.95
CA GLU A 67 9.36 -10.03 -12.18
C GLU A 67 7.96 -9.44 -12.07
N PHE A 68 7.76 -8.23 -12.60
CA PHE A 68 6.45 -7.61 -12.70
C PHE A 68 5.51 -8.47 -13.55
N GLY A 69 4.24 -8.52 -13.17
CA GLY A 69 3.23 -9.34 -13.87
C GLY A 69 3.21 -10.81 -13.47
N ARG A 70 4.22 -11.32 -12.77
CA ARG A 70 4.23 -12.70 -12.27
C ARG A 70 3.30 -12.85 -11.08
N ALA A 71 2.28 -13.69 -11.23
CA ALA A 71 1.33 -14.00 -10.16
C ALA A 71 1.83 -15.16 -9.27
N ILE A 72 1.37 -15.19 -8.02
CA ILE A 72 1.55 -16.35 -7.14
C ILE A 72 0.70 -17.49 -7.71
N ALA A 73 1.33 -18.63 -8.01
CA ALA A 73 0.61 -19.81 -8.51
C ALA A 73 -0.39 -20.38 -7.47
N PRO A 74 -1.41 -21.13 -7.91
CA PRO A 74 -2.46 -21.63 -7.02
C PRO A 74 -1.96 -22.40 -5.79
N GLU A 75 -0.97 -23.27 -5.97
CA GLU A 75 -0.44 -24.07 -4.88
C GLU A 75 0.30 -23.22 -3.84
N PRO A 76 1.28 -22.35 -4.16
CA PRO A 76 1.87 -21.42 -3.19
C PRO A 76 0.84 -20.45 -2.59
N PHE A 77 -0.17 -20.00 -3.36
CA PHE A 77 -1.21 -19.12 -2.83
C PHE A 77 -2.01 -19.78 -1.72
N ALA A 78 -2.28 -21.08 -1.80
CA ALA A 78 -2.99 -21.82 -0.77
C ALA A 78 -2.31 -21.75 0.62
N HIS A 79 -1.03 -21.40 0.67
CA HIS A 79 -0.26 -21.24 1.91
C HIS A 79 -0.09 -19.77 2.34
N THR A 80 -0.70 -18.81 1.65
CA THR A 80 -0.71 -17.40 2.05
C THR A 80 -1.61 -17.18 3.26
N TYR A 81 -1.35 -16.09 4.03
CA TYR A 81 -2.18 -15.81 5.21
C TYR A 81 -3.68 -15.63 4.88
N PRO A 82 -4.11 -14.98 3.77
CA PRO A 82 -5.53 -14.87 3.48
C PRO A 82 -6.16 -16.23 3.17
N ALA A 83 -5.47 -17.10 2.44
CA ALA A 83 -5.97 -18.46 2.16
C ALA A 83 -6.06 -19.31 3.43
N LEU A 84 -5.08 -19.18 4.34
CA LEU A 84 -5.10 -19.84 5.64
C LEU A 84 -6.27 -19.35 6.51
N LEU A 85 -6.48 -18.05 6.60
CA LEU A 85 -7.58 -17.46 7.35
C LEU A 85 -8.93 -17.84 6.75
N ARG A 86 -9.06 -17.88 5.41
CA ARG A 86 -10.28 -18.33 4.73
C ARG A 86 -10.62 -19.77 5.10
N ARG A 87 -9.64 -20.68 5.10
CA ARG A 87 -9.83 -22.07 5.56
C ARG A 87 -10.20 -22.17 7.04
N ALA A 88 -9.73 -21.21 7.85
CA ALA A 88 -10.13 -21.11 9.27
C ALA A 88 -11.51 -20.46 9.47
N GLY A 89 -12.27 -20.20 8.39
CA GLY A 89 -13.64 -19.68 8.45
C GLY A 89 -13.76 -18.16 8.43
N TYR A 90 -12.69 -17.43 8.19
CA TYR A 90 -12.75 -15.96 8.05
C TYR A 90 -13.39 -15.57 6.70
N TRP A 91 -14.13 -14.45 6.71
CA TRP A 91 -14.53 -13.74 5.51
C TRP A 91 -13.36 -12.87 5.04
N THR A 92 -12.83 -13.15 3.85
CA THR A 92 -11.59 -12.54 3.38
C THR A 92 -11.82 -11.51 2.27
N GLY A 93 -11.08 -10.40 2.32
CA GLY A 93 -11.15 -9.36 1.31
C GLY A 93 -9.80 -8.75 0.96
N TYR A 94 -9.69 -8.32 -0.29
CA TYR A 94 -8.59 -7.51 -0.78
C TYR A 94 -9.13 -6.32 -1.56
N VAL A 95 -8.67 -5.10 -1.22
CA VAL A 95 -9.08 -3.85 -1.82
C VAL A 95 -7.85 -3.05 -2.25
N GLY A 96 -7.87 -2.50 -3.47
CA GLY A 96 -6.83 -1.60 -3.99
C GLY A 96 -5.65 -2.30 -4.64
N LYS A 97 -4.46 -1.70 -4.53
CA LYS A 97 -3.25 -2.17 -5.21
C LYS A 97 -2.83 -3.56 -4.74
N TYR A 98 -2.93 -4.53 -5.65
CA TYR A 98 -2.47 -5.90 -5.40
C TYR A 98 -0.96 -6.04 -5.70
N GLY A 99 -0.52 -5.56 -6.84
CA GLY A 99 0.89 -5.43 -7.22
C GLY A 99 1.65 -6.72 -7.50
N ILE A 100 1.00 -7.90 -7.47
CA ILE A 100 1.65 -9.21 -7.68
C ILE A 100 0.94 -9.92 -8.84
N GLY A 101 1.21 -9.47 -10.06
CA GLY A 101 0.49 -9.96 -11.23
C GLY A 101 -1.02 -9.82 -11.09
N ARG A 102 -1.79 -10.73 -11.68
CA ARG A 102 -3.25 -10.75 -11.54
C ARG A 102 -3.70 -11.69 -10.44
N PRO A 103 -4.43 -11.22 -9.42
CA PRO A 103 -5.10 -12.12 -8.49
C PRO A 103 -6.23 -12.88 -9.20
N ARG A 104 -6.50 -14.11 -8.77
CA ARG A 104 -7.64 -14.88 -9.27
C ARG A 104 -8.92 -14.45 -8.55
N PRO A 105 -10.07 -14.47 -9.23
CA PRO A 105 -11.35 -14.10 -8.61
C PRO A 105 -11.67 -14.85 -7.31
N ASP A 106 -11.25 -16.12 -7.24
CA ASP A 106 -11.54 -17.00 -6.09
C ASP A 106 -10.48 -16.95 -4.97
N ASP A 107 -9.46 -16.12 -5.09
CA ASP A 107 -8.41 -15.99 -4.06
C ASP A 107 -8.96 -15.38 -2.76
N PHE A 108 -10.01 -14.56 -2.86
CA PHE A 108 -10.68 -13.89 -1.74
C PHE A 108 -12.21 -14.03 -1.86
N ASP A 109 -12.94 -13.88 -0.76
CA ASP A 109 -14.41 -13.81 -0.81
C ASP A 109 -14.87 -12.50 -1.46
N VAL A 110 -14.10 -11.42 -1.29
CA VAL A 110 -14.28 -10.13 -1.99
C VAL A 110 -12.94 -9.66 -2.54
N LEU A 111 -12.87 -9.48 -3.85
CA LEU A 111 -11.66 -8.99 -4.52
C LEU A 111 -11.99 -7.72 -5.33
N ARG A 112 -11.38 -6.62 -4.96
CA ARG A 112 -11.47 -5.33 -5.66
C ARG A 112 -10.08 -4.78 -5.89
N ALA A 113 -9.35 -5.38 -6.83
CA ALA A 113 -7.98 -5.00 -7.16
C ALA A 113 -7.96 -3.95 -8.27
N TYR A 114 -7.31 -2.83 -8.03
CA TYR A 114 -7.08 -1.74 -8.97
C TYR A 114 -5.85 -0.93 -8.57
N GLU A 115 -5.11 -0.45 -9.54
CA GLU A 115 -3.87 0.29 -9.35
C GLU A 115 -3.48 1.05 -10.63
N GLY A 116 -2.45 1.88 -10.55
CA GLY A 116 -1.80 2.50 -11.69
C GLY A 116 -2.25 3.95 -11.97
N ALA A 117 -3.26 4.46 -11.27
CA ALA A 117 -3.71 5.85 -11.39
C ALA A 117 -4.20 6.41 -10.06
N HIS A 118 -4.02 7.72 -9.85
CA HIS A 118 -4.60 8.42 -8.69
C HIS A 118 -6.08 8.72 -8.89
N TRP A 119 -6.48 9.01 -10.11
CA TRP A 119 -7.86 9.27 -10.47
C TRP A 119 -8.40 8.21 -11.42
N MET A 120 -9.56 7.69 -11.15
CA MET A 120 -10.21 6.64 -11.92
C MET A 120 -11.72 6.84 -11.97
N ASP A 121 -12.38 6.10 -12.86
CA ASP A 121 -13.84 6.10 -12.92
C ASP A 121 -14.40 5.25 -11.78
N GLY A 122 -15.36 5.81 -11.06
CA GLY A 122 -16.15 5.10 -10.07
C GLY A 122 -17.24 4.24 -10.70
N SER A 123 -17.94 3.47 -9.88
CA SER A 123 -18.99 2.53 -10.33
C SER A 123 -20.20 3.19 -10.98
N SER A 124 -20.49 4.45 -10.67
CA SER A 124 -21.55 5.29 -11.26
C SER A 124 -21.04 6.24 -12.34
N GLY A 125 -19.78 6.11 -12.77
CA GLY A 125 -19.19 6.94 -13.81
C GLY A 125 -18.63 8.28 -13.27
N GLU A 126 -18.64 8.49 -11.96
CA GLU A 126 -18.00 9.65 -11.33
C GLU A 126 -16.47 9.48 -11.34
N ARG A 127 -15.76 10.61 -11.44
CA ARG A 127 -14.31 10.61 -11.25
C ARG A 127 -14.00 10.55 -9.77
N ILE A 128 -13.29 9.52 -9.33
CA ILE A 128 -12.95 9.28 -7.92
C ILE A 128 -11.44 9.13 -7.73
N HIS A 129 -10.91 9.72 -6.67
CA HIS A 129 -9.52 9.50 -6.30
C HIS A 129 -9.34 8.10 -5.70
N VAL A 130 -8.25 7.42 -6.07
CA VAL A 130 -7.98 6.03 -5.67
C VAL A 130 -8.02 5.83 -4.14
N THR A 131 -7.53 6.80 -3.37
CA THR A 131 -7.57 6.76 -1.89
C THR A 131 -9.01 6.75 -1.36
N GLU A 132 -9.89 7.56 -1.95
CA GLU A 132 -11.31 7.58 -1.59
C GLU A 132 -12.00 6.28 -2.00
N LYS A 133 -11.70 5.78 -3.20
CA LYS A 133 -12.21 4.49 -3.65
C LYS A 133 -11.78 3.35 -2.72
N ASN A 134 -10.52 3.31 -2.29
CA ASN A 134 -10.04 2.35 -1.29
C ASN A 134 -10.88 2.40 -0.01
N ALA A 135 -11.15 3.60 0.50
CA ALA A 135 -11.95 3.77 1.72
C ALA A 135 -13.39 3.29 1.54
N ARG A 136 -14.06 3.68 0.42
CA ARG A 136 -15.43 3.25 0.09
C ARG A 136 -15.52 1.73 -0.01
N ASP A 137 -14.64 1.12 -0.79
CA ASP A 137 -14.64 -0.34 -1.02
C ASP A 137 -14.34 -1.13 0.26
N ALA A 138 -13.46 -0.61 1.13
CA ALA A 138 -13.18 -1.21 2.44
C ALA A 138 -14.39 -1.14 3.38
N ILE A 139 -15.09 0.02 3.42
CA ILE A 139 -16.31 0.19 4.21
C ILE A 139 -17.42 -0.72 3.71
N GLU A 140 -17.63 -0.82 2.39
CA GLU A 140 -18.61 -1.74 1.81
C GLU A 140 -18.31 -3.20 2.16
N PHE A 141 -17.03 -3.61 2.12
CA PHE A 141 -16.64 -4.95 2.58
C PHE A 141 -17.07 -5.18 4.03
N LEU A 142 -16.80 -4.22 4.93
CA LEU A 142 -17.15 -4.33 6.34
C LEU A 142 -18.66 -4.41 6.56
N GLN A 143 -19.45 -3.65 5.77
CA GLN A 143 -20.91 -3.65 5.84
C GLN A 143 -21.54 -4.93 5.27
N ALA A 144 -20.96 -5.48 4.19
CA ALA A 144 -21.42 -6.70 3.54
C ALA A 144 -21.01 -7.98 4.29
N ARG A 145 -20.18 -7.87 5.30
CA ARG A 145 -19.70 -9.02 6.07
C ARG A 145 -20.85 -9.82 6.68
N PRO A 146 -20.87 -11.17 6.51
CA PRO A 146 -21.85 -12.03 7.16
C PRO A 146 -21.79 -11.88 8.70
N LYS A 147 -22.97 -11.71 9.34
CA LYS A 147 -23.06 -11.53 10.79
C LYS A 147 -22.40 -12.71 11.53
N GLY A 148 -21.63 -12.39 12.55
CA GLY A 148 -20.95 -13.39 13.38
C GLY A 148 -19.72 -14.05 12.74
N LYS A 149 -19.44 -13.81 11.46
CA LYS A 149 -18.26 -14.36 10.81
C LYS A 149 -17.02 -13.49 11.08
N PRO A 150 -15.89 -14.03 11.54
CA PRO A 150 -14.66 -13.28 11.63
C PRO A 150 -14.20 -12.86 10.23
N PHE A 151 -13.44 -11.78 10.13
CA PHE A 151 -12.99 -11.28 8.83
C PHE A 151 -11.49 -10.94 8.81
N ALA A 152 -10.92 -10.98 7.61
CA ALA A 152 -9.59 -10.50 7.30
C ALA A 152 -9.65 -9.65 6.01
N LEU A 153 -9.34 -8.37 6.14
CA LEU A 153 -9.33 -7.41 5.04
C LEU A 153 -7.92 -6.88 4.84
N THR A 154 -7.45 -6.92 3.60
CA THR A 154 -6.24 -6.20 3.19
C THR A 154 -6.64 -5.00 2.34
N VAL A 155 -6.13 -3.82 2.68
CA VAL A 155 -6.31 -2.59 1.91
C VAL A 155 -4.95 -2.10 1.45
N GLY A 156 -4.69 -2.22 0.16
CA GLY A 156 -3.47 -1.75 -0.49
C GLY A 156 -3.68 -0.38 -1.12
N PHE A 157 -3.21 0.69 -0.47
CA PHE A 157 -3.25 2.01 -1.06
C PHE A 157 -2.21 2.13 -2.17
N PHE A 158 -2.59 2.74 -3.31
CA PHE A 158 -1.68 3.11 -4.38
C PHE A 158 -0.95 4.41 -4.05
N ALA A 159 -1.66 5.45 -3.66
CA ALA A 159 -1.05 6.71 -3.26
C ALA A 159 -0.26 6.57 -1.94
N PRO A 160 0.92 7.23 -1.83
CA PRO A 160 1.49 8.26 -2.71
C PRO A 160 2.46 7.74 -3.79
N HIS A 161 2.38 6.50 -4.23
CA HIS A 161 3.18 6.01 -5.37
C HIS A 161 2.95 6.89 -6.61
N ALA A 162 3.99 7.14 -7.37
CA ALA A 162 3.90 7.92 -8.61
C ALA A 162 3.04 7.22 -9.68
N GLU A 163 2.35 7.99 -10.53
CA GLU A 163 1.82 7.48 -11.79
C GLU A 163 2.97 7.39 -12.81
N ASP A 164 3.45 6.19 -13.08
CA ASP A 164 4.54 5.96 -14.00
C ASP A 164 4.22 6.51 -15.40
N ASN A 165 5.17 7.21 -15.98
CA ASN A 165 5.08 7.84 -17.30
C ASN A 165 4.03 8.95 -17.45
N ALA A 166 3.36 9.38 -16.38
CA ALA A 166 2.48 10.55 -16.43
C ALA A 166 3.29 11.85 -16.36
N PRO A 167 2.89 12.92 -17.09
CA PRO A 167 3.54 14.23 -16.99
C PRO A 167 3.50 14.81 -15.58
N GLU A 168 2.42 14.57 -14.86
CA GLU A 168 2.24 14.88 -13.46
C GLU A 168 2.01 13.57 -12.70
N GLN A 169 3.01 13.18 -11.92
CA GLN A 169 3.07 11.84 -11.31
C GLN A 169 2.36 11.74 -9.96
N TYR A 170 2.11 12.87 -9.30
CA TYR A 170 1.53 12.92 -7.96
C TYR A 170 0.29 13.81 -7.96
N LEU A 171 -0.87 13.20 -8.06
CA LEU A 171 -2.15 13.90 -8.12
C LEU A 171 -2.88 13.75 -6.78
N PRO A 172 -2.97 14.82 -5.96
CA PRO A 172 -3.71 14.77 -4.71
C PRO A 172 -5.22 14.78 -4.94
N GLN A 173 -5.99 14.49 -3.88
CA GLN A 173 -7.41 14.77 -3.84
C GLN A 173 -7.63 16.30 -3.85
N ASP A 174 -8.69 16.78 -4.50
CA ASP A 174 -8.97 18.22 -4.66
C ASP A 174 -9.01 18.97 -3.31
N TRP A 175 -9.60 18.36 -2.28
CA TRP A 175 -9.69 18.96 -0.95
C TRP A 175 -8.33 19.02 -0.24
N SER A 176 -7.39 18.15 -0.56
CA SER A 176 -6.06 18.07 0.06
C SER A 176 -4.99 18.85 -0.69
N ALA A 177 -5.21 19.21 -1.95
CA ALA A 177 -4.25 19.88 -2.81
C ALA A 177 -3.69 21.18 -2.20
N ARG A 178 -4.51 21.88 -1.39
CA ARG A 178 -4.15 23.15 -0.76
C ARG A 178 -3.72 23.07 0.69
N LEU A 179 -3.69 21.88 1.29
CA LEU A 179 -3.40 21.73 2.74
C LEU A 179 -2.03 22.26 3.14
N TYR A 180 -1.08 22.27 2.20
CA TYR A 180 0.31 22.66 2.45
C TYR A 180 0.75 23.85 1.60
N GLU A 181 -0.20 24.64 1.05
CA GLU A 181 0.13 25.91 0.37
C GLU A 181 0.88 26.85 1.33
N GLY A 182 2.03 27.36 0.89
CA GLY A 182 2.89 28.24 1.68
C GLY A 182 3.70 27.55 2.79
N VAL A 183 3.62 26.25 2.90
CA VAL A 183 4.43 25.47 3.85
C VAL A 183 5.78 25.11 3.19
N THR A 184 6.88 25.51 3.83
CA THR A 184 8.20 25.04 3.44
C THR A 184 8.40 23.60 3.89
N ILE A 185 8.54 22.69 2.94
CA ILE A 185 8.88 21.29 3.23
C ILE A 185 10.38 21.19 3.40
N PRO A 186 10.89 20.71 4.56
CA PRO A 186 12.31 20.58 4.75
C PRO A 186 12.92 19.55 3.78
N PRO A 187 14.17 19.75 3.33
CA PRO A 187 14.84 18.77 2.49
C PRO A 187 14.97 17.43 3.23
N PRO A 188 15.07 16.30 2.51
CA PRO A 188 15.31 15.01 3.14
C PRO A 188 16.64 15.00 3.86
N LEU A 189 16.76 14.20 4.93
CA LEU A 189 17.94 14.11 5.82
C LEU A 189 19.28 13.87 5.08
N ARG A 190 19.23 13.32 3.87
CA ARG A 190 20.41 13.02 3.03
C ARG A 190 20.22 13.53 1.61
N GLY A 191 19.58 14.68 1.47
CA GLY A 191 19.30 15.32 0.19
C GLY A 191 20.29 16.44 -0.15
N ASP A 192 21.44 16.53 0.51
CA ASP A 192 22.45 17.51 0.15
C ASP A 192 23.29 17.07 -1.06
N PRO A 193 23.79 18.02 -1.87
CA PRO A 193 24.58 17.72 -3.07
C PRO A 193 25.86 16.92 -2.78
N ASP A 194 26.48 17.13 -1.63
CA ASP A 194 27.73 16.44 -1.27
C ASP A 194 27.46 14.96 -1.01
N TYR A 195 26.32 14.62 -0.40
CA TYR A 195 25.91 13.22 -0.24
C TYR A 195 25.68 12.52 -1.57
N LEU A 196 24.99 13.20 -2.52
CA LEU A 196 24.79 12.66 -3.86
C LEU A 196 26.10 12.48 -4.63
N ALA A 197 27.02 13.46 -4.52
CA ALA A 197 28.33 13.38 -5.14
C ALA A 197 29.22 12.25 -4.58
N ALA A 198 28.98 11.84 -3.34
CA ALA A 198 29.69 10.74 -2.69
C ALA A 198 29.15 9.36 -3.03
N LEU A 199 28.02 9.25 -3.75
CA LEU A 199 27.46 7.97 -4.17
C LEU A 199 28.32 7.30 -5.25
N PRO A 200 28.39 5.97 -5.28
CA PRO A 200 29.01 5.24 -6.38
C PRO A 200 28.41 5.65 -7.74
N PRO A 201 29.20 5.72 -8.83
CA PRO A 201 28.74 6.20 -10.15
C PRO A 201 27.48 5.51 -10.67
N PHE A 202 27.26 4.23 -10.35
CA PHE A 202 26.06 3.48 -10.77
C PHE A 202 24.78 3.91 -10.04
N LEU A 203 24.88 4.72 -8.98
CA LEU A 203 23.75 5.31 -8.26
C LEU A 203 23.58 6.81 -8.54
N SER A 204 24.58 7.46 -9.12
CA SER A 204 24.61 8.89 -9.38
C SER A 204 24.39 9.25 -10.86
N ASN A 205 24.49 8.30 -11.76
CA ASN A 205 24.21 8.49 -13.20
C ASN A 205 22.77 8.06 -13.48
N GLU A 206 21.94 9.01 -13.80
CA GLU A 206 20.69 8.82 -14.49
C GLU A 206 20.93 8.52 -15.97
#